data_ebf416f8e6a3c9b2d5aca5d1027020d3
#
_entry.id   ebf416f8e6a3c9b2d5aca5d1027020d3
#
_cell.length_a   1.000
_cell.length_b   1.000
_cell.length_c   1.000
_cell.angle_alpha   90.00
_cell.angle_beta   90.00
_cell.angle_gamma   90.00
#
_symmetry.space_group_name_H-M   'P 1'
#
loop_
_entity.id
_entity.type
_entity.pdbx_description
1 polymer ?
#
loop_
_entity_poly.entity_id
_entity_poly.type
_entity_poly.pdbx_seq_one_letter_code
_entity_poly.pdbx_strand_id
1 'polypeptide(L)'
;MGTVDERFQSYNVEMVEVTGGRFWKPYGPNTSDGHSDLYEYRAPIDLANPRLRRLAAALAPAYMRVSGTWANAIYFANSDIAPSAPPAGFNGILSHQQWRGVVNFSQAVGAQIVTSFAVSSGTRDAAGIWSPDQARRFLAYTYSVGGRVAAAEFMNEPNVAAAGIAPAGYDAAAYGRDFQIFRSFVKKNFPEIMVLGPGTVGETAFASNLLVASGPRGVDAFSYHHYGTLSERCSGTSAPEEALSEERLSRTDKALTFYSILRDQFEPGKPIWLTETAEAACGGNRWDATFLDTFRYLDQLGRLARAGVQIVMHNTLAASDYGLADEKTLAPRPSYWGAVLWRQLMGSIVLDSGVPIQTGLHVYAHCQRGTSDGVSLLIINTDRNAPHSLTLPTTSERYTLDAASLQDTTVRLNGRALRLSALDELPRIEGAQTAAGTLTFAPATITFLTTPAAGNNACQ
;
A
#
# COMPACT_ATOMS: atom_id res chain seq x y z
N MET A 1 -12.52 18.36 -8.13
CA MET A 1 -11.94 18.36 -6.78
C MET A 1 -10.41 18.50 -6.82
N GLY A 2 -9.67 17.77 -7.63
CA GLY A 2 -8.23 17.86 -7.72
C GLY A 2 -7.65 16.74 -8.56
N THR A 3 -6.36 16.53 -8.44
CA THR A 3 -5.65 15.45 -9.13
C THR A 3 -4.87 14.62 -8.13
N VAL A 4 -4.73 13.33 -8.42
CA VAL A 4 -3.79 12.42 -7.75
C VAL A 4 -2.69 12.02 -8.73
N ASP A 5 -1.57 11.53 -8.22
CA ASP A 5 -0.49 11.00 -9.07
C ASP A 5 -1.00 9.82 -9.92
N GLU A 6 -0.43 9.60 -11.08
CA GLU A 6 -0.75 8.43 -11.91
C GLU A 6 -0.46 7.09 -11.23
N ARG A 7 0.47 7.10 -10.25
CA ARG A 7 0.86 5.99 -9.39
C ARG A 7 0.10 5.98 -8.07
N PHE A 8 -1.03 6.72 -7.98
CA PHE A 8 -1.83 6.82 -6.76
C PHE A 8 -2.04 5.46 -6.08
N GLN A 9 -2.43 4.48 -6.88
CA GLN A 9 -2.55 3.09 -6.43
C GLN A 9 -1.21 2.39 -6.58
N SER A 10 -0.60 2.06 -5.46
CA SER A 10 0.72 1.45 -5.35
C SER A 10 0.72 0.30 -4.34
N TYR A 11 1.84 -0.38 -4.15
CA TYR A 11 1.92 -1.55 -3.28
C TYR A 11 3.30 -1.70 -2.64
N ASN A 12 3.34 -2.49 -1.56
CA ASN A 12 4.55 -2.86 -0.85
C ASN A 12 5.00 -4.28 -1.22
N VAL A 13 6.29 -4.48 -1.17
CA VAL A 13 6.97 -5.77 -1.04
C VAL A 13 7.83 -5.66 0.21
N GLU A 14 7.53 -6.44 1.24
CA GLU A 14 8.28 -6.35 2.49
C GLU A 14 9.76 -6.72 2.28
N MET A 15 10.67 -6.04 2.96
CA MET A 15 12.09 -6.37 2.87
C MET A 15 12.37 -7.84 3.21
N VAL A 16 11.63 -8.40 4.16
CA VAL A 16 11.73 -9.82 4.53
C VAL A 16 11.24 -10.76 3.42
N GLU A 17 10.35 -10.31 2.53
CA GLU A 17 10.02 -11.09 1.33
C GLU A 17 11.21 -11.21 0.39
N VAL A 18 11.99 -10.13 0.27
CA VAL A 18 13.18 -10.10 -0.60
C VAL A 18 14.35 -10.90 0.00
N THR A 19 14.58 -10.74 1.30
CA THR A 19 15.73 -11.39 1.97
C THR A 19 15.45 -12.83 2.39
N GLY A 20 14.18 -13.19 2.52
CA GLY A 20 13.76 -14.34 3.31
C GLY A 20 13.91 -14.08 4.81
N GLY A 21 13.27 -14.89 5.61
CA GLY A 21 13.31 -14.75 7.06
C GLY A 21 12.02 -15.17 7.74
N ARG A 22 11.94 -14.88 9.04
CA ARG A 22 10.71 -15.15 9.80
C ARG A 22 9.73 -14.00 9.61
N PHE A 23 8.55 -14.33 9.10
CA PHE A 23 7.47 -13.39 8.83
C PHE A 23 6.14 -13.92 9.35
N TRP A 24 5.10 -13.13 9.29
CA TRP A 24 3.79 -13.47 9.82
C TRP A 24 3.32 -14.85 9.35
N LYS A 25 3.04 -15.74 10.30
CA LYS A 25 2.55 -17.08 10.01
C LYS A 25 1.11 -16.99 9.47
N PRO A 26 0.80 -17.61 8.32
CA PRO A 26 -0.57 -17.67 7.82
C PRO A 26 -1.52 -18.30 8.84
N TYR A 27 -2.78 -17.88 8.84
CA TYR A 27 -3.80 -18.54 9.65
C TYR A 27 -4.02 -19.97 9.16
N GLY A 28 -3.91 -20.94 10.05
CA GLY A 28 -4.28 -22.33 9.79
C GLY A 28 -5.74 -22.59 10.18
N PRO A 29 -6.29 -23.76 9.82
CA PRO A 29 -7.66 -24.15 10.17
C PRO A 29 -7.91 -24.21 11.70
N ASN A 30 -6.87 -24.35 12.53
CA ASN A 30 -6.93 -24.54 13.97
C ASN A 30 -6.12 -23.48 14.76
N THR A 31 -5.88 -22.29 14.24
CA THR A 31 -5.10 -21.26 14.94
C THR A 31 -5.95 -20.46 15.93
N SER A 32 -6.69 -21.15 16.80
CA SER A 32 -7.23 -20.56 18.04
C SER A 32 -6.18 -20.51 19.18
N ASP A 33 -4.96 -20.99 18.92
CA ASP A 33 -3.94 -21.17 19.93
C ASP A 33 -3.22 -19.84 20.15
N GLY A 34 -3.65 -19.17 21.21
CA GLY A 34 -2.98 -17.96 21.69
C GLY A 34 -1.48 -18.17 21.87
N HIS A 35 -0.69 -17.22 21.38
CA HIS A 35 0.71 -16.95 21.73
C HIS A 35 1.80 -17.97 21.34
N SER A 36 1.54 -19.02 20.59
CA SER A 36 2.60 -19.81 19.99
C SER A 36 3.09 -19.14 18.70
N ASP A 37 4.36 -18.90 18.62
CA ASP A 37 5.13 -18.43 17.48
C ASP A 37 4.34 -17.68 16.35
N LEU A 38 4.29 -16.34 16.44
CA LEU A 38 3.61 -15.46 15.47
C LEU A 38 4.19 -15.53 14.06
N TYR A 39 5.39 -16.09 13.93
CA TYR A 39 6.19 -16.05 12.71
C TYR A 39 6.57 -17.45 12.25
N GLU A 40 6.60 -17.66 10.95
CA GLU A 40 7.25 -18.82 10.32
C GLU A 40 8.33 -18.35 9.35
N TYR A 41 9.30 -19.25 9.04
CA TYR A 41 10.31 -18.95 8.02
C TYR A 41 9.67 -18.99 6.63
N ARG A 42 9.96 -17.97 5.84
CA ARG A 42 9.66 -17.97 4.40
C ARG A 42 10.95 -17.75 3.61
N ALA A 43 11.02 -18.47 2.50
CA ALA A 43 12.08 -18.27 1.53
C ALA A 43 11.95 -16.89 0.84
N PRO A 44 13.03 -16.35 0.30
CA PRO A 44 12.95 -15.16 -0.56
C PRO A 44 11.91 -15.34 -1.67
N ILE A 45 11.15 -14.30 -1.93
CA ILE A 45 10.18 -14.29 -3.03
C ILE A 45 10.90 -14.36 -4.38
N ASP A 46 10.38 -15.19 -5.29
CA ASP A 46 10.91 -15.24 -6.66
C ASP A 46 10.37 -14.06 -7.49
N LEU A 47 11.09 -12.95 -7.49
CA LEU A 47 10.79 -11.76 -8.29
C LEU A 47 11.00 -11.97 -9.81
N ALA A 48 11.54 -13.12 -10.23
CA ALA A 48 11.61 -13.50 -11.64
C ALA A 48 10.36 -14.30 -12.10
N ASN A 49 9.51 -14.71 -11.17
CA ASN A 49 8.30 -15.50 -11.46
C ASN A 49 7.40 -14.79 -12.48
N PRO A 50 7.07 -15.43 -13.63
CA PRO A 50 6.30 -14.79 -14.70
C PRO A 50 4.89 -14.39 -14.28
N ARG A 51 4.24 -15.22 -13.43
CA ARG A 51 2.88 -14.93 -12.90
C ARG A 51 2.90 -13.68 -12.04
N LEU A 52 3.83 -13.59 -11.09
CA LEU A 52 3.97 -12.42 -10.22
C LEU A 52 4.23 -11.14 -11.03
N ARG A 53 5.15 -11.21 -12.01
CA ARG A 53 5.44 -10.08 -12.90
C ARG A 53 4.21 -9.64 -13.71
N ARG A 54 3.44 -10.60 -14.22
CA ARG A 54 2.22 -10.29 -14.97
C ARG A 54 1.16 -9.61 -14.09
N LEU A 55 0.97 -10.11 -12.88
CA LEU A 55 0.06 -9.49 -11.90
C LEU A 55 0.49 -8.07 -11.55
N ALA A 56 1.76 -7.86 -11.24
CA ALA A 56 2.27 -6.53 -10.90
C ALA A 56 2.22 -5.55 -12.09
N ALA A 57 2.55 -6.01 -13.30
CA ALA A 57 2.49 -5.18 -14.51
C ALA A 57 1.08 -4.68 -14.83
N ALA A 58 0.04 -5.45 -14.49
CA ALA A 58 -1.35 -5.02 -14.67
C ALA A 58 -1.77 -3.87 -13.73
N LEU A 59 -0.98 -3.59 -12.70
CA LEU A 59 -1.17 -2.47 -11.78
C LEU A 59 -0.31 -1.24 -12.13
N ALA A 60 0.52 -1.32 -13.19
CA ALA A 60 1.42 -0.24 -13.60
C ALA A 60 0.68 0.96 -14.23
N PRO A 61 1.29 2.18 -14.14
CA PRO A 61 2.46 2.52 -13.36
C PRO A 61 2.17 2.58 -11.86
N ALA A 62 3.13 2.16 -11.04
CA ALA A 62 3.00 2.13 -9.60
C ALA A 62 4.33 2.50 -8.91
N TYR A 63 4.28 2.82 -7.64
CA TYR A 63 5.42 2.68 -6.75
C TYR A 63 5.40 1.29 -6.12
N MET A 64 6.58 0.71 -5.95
CA MET A 64 6.82 -0.51 -5.20
C MET A 64 7.70 -0.15 -4.01
N ARG A 65 7.14 -0.17 -2.81
CA ARG A 65 7.89 0.13 -1.60
C ARG A 65 8.49 -1.16 -1.05
N VAL A 66 9.83 -1.23 -1.05
CA VAL A 66 10.60 -2.32 -0.46
C VAL A 66 11.14 -1.85 0.88
N SER A 67 10.43 -2.16 1.97
CA SER A 67 10.67 -1.65 3.31
C SER A 67 10.05 -2.58 4.38
N GLY A 68 9.38 -2.02 5.37
CA GLY A 68 8.78 -2.74 6.50
C GLY A 68 9.72 -2.83 7.70
N THR A 69 9.20 -3.35 8.79
CA THR A 69 9.91 -3.40 10.09
C THR A 69 11.27 -4.10 9.98
N TRP A 70 11.39 -5.15 9.17
CA TRP A 70 12.64 -5.90 8.99
C TRP A 70 13.72 -5.09 8.29
N ALA A 71 13.37 -4.12 7.44
CA ALA A 71 14.34 -3.25 6.77
C ALA A 71 15.21 -2.46 7.74
N ASN A 72 14.69 -2.15 8.92
CA ASN A 72 15.39 -1.36 9.95
C ASN A 72 16.66 -2.05 10.51
N ALA A 73 16.85 -3.36 10.27
CA ALA A 73 18.01 -4.12 10.75
C ALA A 73 18.62 -5.02 9.67
N ILE A 74 18.48 -4.70 8.41
CA ILE A 74 19.06 -5.45 7.30
C ILE A 74 20.45 -4.92 6.96
N TYR A 75 21.45 -5.81 6.91
CA TYR A 75 22.78 -5.54 6.39
C TYR A 75 22.78 -5.65 4.86
N PHE A 76 23.14 -4.61 4.16
CA PHE A 76 23.42 -4.70 2.74
C PHE A 76 24.82 -5.27 2.51
N ALA A 77 24.89 -6.51 2.04
CA ALA A 77 26.16 -7.15 1.68
C ALA A 77 26.67 -6.56 0.37
N ASN A 78 27.60 -5.61 0.47
CA ASN A 78 28.21 -4.95 -0.69
C ASN A 78 29.23 -5.87 -1.39
N SER A 79 28.78 -7.09 -1.73
CA SER A 79 29.56 -8.15 -2.35
C SER A 79 28.63 -9.16 -3.02
N ASP A 80 29.11 -9.82 -4.08
CA ASP A 80 28.39 -10.94 -4.70
C ASP A 80 28.37 -12.19 -3.80
N ILE A 81 29.32 -12.28 -2.86
CA ILE A 81 29.35 -13.33 -1.85
C ILE A 81 28.87 -12.73 -0.53
N ALA A 82 27.61 -13.02 -0.18
CA ALA A 82 27.06 -12.60 1.10
C ALA A 82 27.71 -13.41 2.26
N PRO A 83 27.89 -12.79 3.45
CA PRO A 83 28.30 -13.53 4.63
C PRO A 83 27.26 -14.58 5.01
N SER A 84 27.66 -15.65 5.66
CA SER A 84 26.80 -16.76 6.07
C SER A 84 25.83 -16.39 7.22
N ALA A 85 26.13 -15.32 7.96
CA ALA A 85 25.31 -14.78 9.02
C ALA A 85 25.37 -13.25 9.02
N PRO A 86 24.32 -12.57 9.50
CA PRO A 86 24.36 -11.12 9.64
C PRO A 86 25.50 -10.66 10.54
N PRO A 87 26.23 -9.60 10.20
CA PRO A 87 27.18 -8.97 11.11
C PRO A 87 26.51 -8.50 12.40
N ALA A 88 27.31 -8.28 13.44
CA ALA A 88 26.81 -7.78 14.72
C ALA A 88 26.00 -6.48 14.54
N GLY A 89 24.85 -6.42 15.20
CA GLY A 89 23.93 -5.30 15.12
C GLY A 89 22.94 -5.32 13.95
N PHE A 90 22.94 -6.40 13.14
CA PHE A 90 21.95 -6.64 12.09
C PHE A 90 21.23 -7.98 12.30
N ASN A 91 20.00 -8.07 11.80
CA ASN A 91 19.14 -9.25 11.96
C ASN A 91 18.94 -10.04 10.65
N GLY A 92 19.38 -9.52 9.51
CA GLY A 92 19.29 -10.18 8.21
C GLY A 92 20.27 -9.59 7.20
N ILE A 93 20.31 -10.20 6.03
CA ILE A 93 21.23 -9.83 4.96
C ILE A 93 20.44 -9.61 3.68
N LEU A 94 20.68 -8.49 3.01
CA LEU A 94 20.29 -8.22 1.64
C LEU A 94 21.52 -8.37 0.74
N SER A 95 21.53 -9.39 -0.11
CA SER A 95 22.63 -9.64 -1.04
C SER A 95 22.51 -8.81 -2.32
N HIS A 96 23.60 -8.66 -3.07
CA HIS A 96 23.59 -8.10 -4.42
C HIS A 96 22.57 -8.79 -5.34
N GLN A 97 22.51 -10.12 -5.30
CA GLN A 97 21.59 -10.90 -6.15
C GLN A 97 20.14 -10.59 -5.84
N GLN A 98 19.77 -10.56 -4.56
CA GLN A 98 18.39 -10.25 -4.14
C GLN A 98 17.99 -8.83 -4.56
N TRP A 99 18.85 -7.84 -4.32
CA TRP A 99 18.54 -6.47 -4.69
C TRP A 99 18.53 -6.25 -6.22
N ARG A 100 19.40 -6.90 -6.96
CA ARG A 100 19.33 -6.93 -8.43
C ARG A 100 18.00 -7.52 -8.91
N GLY A 101 17.48 -8.53 -8.20
CA GLY A 101 16.13 -9.07 -8.43
C GLY A 101 15.04 -8.03 -8.28
N VAL A 102 15.11 -7.19 -7.24
CA VAL A 102 14.19 -6.06 -7.02
C VAL A 102 14.27 -5.05 -8.18
N VAL A 103 15.47 -4.64 -8.57
CA VAL A 103 15.68 -3.71 -9.69
C VAL A 103 15.10 -4.27 -10.99
N ASN A 104 15.43 -5.54 -11.32
CA ASN A 104 14.92 -6.19 -12.51
C ASN A 104 13.40 -6.34 -12.50
N PHE A 105 12.82 -6.63 -11.34
CA PHE A 105 11.37 -6.71 -11.19
C PHE A 105 10.73 -5.34 -11.43
N SER A 106 11.23 -4.29 -10.78
CA SER A 106 10.68 -2.94 -10.92
C SER A 106 10.64 -2.47 -12.38
N GLN A 107 11.71 -2.74 -13.13
CA GLN A 107 11.81 -2.42 -14.56
C GLN A 107 10.83 -3.26 -15.40
N ALA A 108 10.74 -4.56 -15.12
CA ALA A 108 9.88 -5.48 -15.87
C ALA A 108 8.39 -5.19 -15.69
N VAL A 109 7.99 -4.61 -14.56
CA VAL A 109 6.58 -4.38 -14.22
C VAL A 109 6.18 -2.89 -14.29
N GLY A 110 7.08 -1.99 -14.69
CA GLY A 110 6.80 -0.55 -14.76
C GLY A 110 6.56 0.10 -13.39
N ALA A 111 7.20 -0.40 -12.33
CA ALA A 111 7.11 0.16 -10.99
C ALA A 111 8.37 0.95 -10.61
N GLN A 112 8.22 2.02 -9.84
CA GLN A 112 9.34 2.78 -9.28
C GLN A 112 9.62 2.36 -7.84
N ILE A 113 10.90 2.23 -7.48
CA ILE A 113 11.31 1.75 -6.17
C ILE A 113 11.20 2.87 -5.13
N VAL A 114 10.51 2.57 -4.04
CA VAL A 114 10.55 3.32 -2.77
C VAL A 114 11.17 2.41 -1.71
N THR A 115 12.01 2.93 -0.81
CA THR A 115 12.68 2.10 0.19
C THR A 115 12.93 2.86 1.50
N SER A 116 13.43 2.17 2.51
CA SER A 116 13.97 2.74 3.75
C SER A 116 15.31 2.11 4.09
N PHE A 117 15.96 2.60 5.14
CA PHE A 117 17.31 2.19 5.49
C PHE A 117 17.38 1.58 6.89
N ALA A 118 18.41 0.76 7.12
CA ALA A 118 18.69 0.20 8.42
C ALA A 118 19.11 1.29 9.43
N VAL A 119 18.67 1.14 10.66
CA VAL A 119 18.91 2.06 11.78
C VAL A 119 19.37 1.35 13.04
N SER A 120 19.53 0.04 12.97
CA SER A 120 20.00 -0.81 14.07
C SER A 120 21.41 -0.42 14.55
N SER A 121 21.85 -1.04 15.64
CA SER A 121 23.18 -0.76 16.23
C SER A 121 24.34 -0.97 15.25
N GLY A 122 24.17 -1.84 14.25
CA GLY A 122 25.19 -2.08 13.21
C GLY A 122 25.41 -0.91 12.23
N THR A 123 24.54 0.09 12.23
CA THR A 123 24.67 1.30 11.39
C THR A 123 25.20 2.52 12.15
N ARG A 124 25.73 2.32 13.36
CA ARG A 124 26.13 3.40 14.26
C ARG A 124 27.66 3.55 14.34
N ASP A 125 28.10 4.78 14.50
CA ASP A 125 29.47 5.07 14.86
C ASP A 125 29.75 4.83 16.37
N ALA A 126 30.97 5.09 16.82
CA ALA A 126 31.35 4.91 18.23
C ALA A 126 30.60 5.83 19.20
N ALA A 127 30.02 6.93 18.74
CA ALA A 127 29.19 7.86 19.51
C ALA A 127 27.69 7.46 19.47
N GLY A 128 27.35 6.36 18.83
CA GLY A 128 25.96 5.90 18.69
C GLY A 128 25.13 6.73 17.68
N ILE A 129 25.80 7.49 16.82
CA ILE A 129 25.16 8.32 15.78
C ILE A 129 25.04 7.50 14.49
N TRP A 130 23.91 7.64 13.78
CA TRP A 130 23.69 6.94 12.53
C TRP A 130 24.73 7.32 11.45
N SER A 131 25.31 6.32 10.80
CA SER A 131 26.25 6.47 9.69
C SER A 131 25.55 6.18 8.35
N PRO A 132 25.73 7.02 7.31
CA PRO A 132 25.17 6.78 5.99
C PRO A 132 25.91 5.70 5.16
N ASP A 133 26.91 5.02 5.70
CA ASP A 133 27.77 4.14 4.93
C ASP A 133 27.04 2.96 4.30
N GLN A 134 26.14 2.32 5.04
CA GLN A 134 25.29 1.24 4.49
C GLN A 134 24.36 1.78 3.40
N ALA A 135 23.69 2.90 3.65
CA ALA A 135 22.82 3.56 2.68
C ALA A 135 23.59 3.97 1.40
N ARG A 136 24.80 4.49 1.56
CA ARG A 136 25.68 4.86 0.42
C ARG A 136 26.00 3.67 -0.47
N ARG A 137 26.45 2.56 0.11
CA ARG A 137 26.77 1.33 -0.63
C ARG A 137 25.56 0.76 -1.33
N PHE A 138 24.43 0.72 -0.64
CA PHE A 138 23.15 0.25 -1.17
C PHE A 138 22.69 1.09 -2.37
N LEU A 139 22.68 2.42 -2.25
CA LEU A 139 22.28 3.30 -3.35
C LEU A 139 23.29 3.25 -4.50
N ALA A 140 24.59 3.28 -4.22
CA ALA A 140 25.62 3.18 -5.27
C ALA A 140 25.48 1.88 -6.07
N TYR A 141 25.23 0.74 -5.39
CA TYR A 141 24.99 -0.51 -6.07
C TYR A 141 23.68 -0.46 -6.90
N THR A 142 22.62 0.11 -6.36
CA THR A 142 21.35 0.27 -7.11
C THR A 142 21.61 0.95 -8.46
N TYR A 143 22.33 2.06 -8.46
CA TYR A 143 22.69 2.76 -9.69
C TYR A 143 23.60 1.97 -10.61
N SER A 144 24.57 1.24 -10.05
CA SER A 144 25.53 0.44 -10.83
C SER A 144 24.85 -0.68 -11.63
N VAL A 145 23.71 -1.18 -11.15
CA VAL A 145 22.91 -2.22 -11.84
C VAL A 145 21.76 -1.63 -12.66
N GLY A 146 21.78 -0.33 -12.93
CA GLY A 146 20.77 0.37 -13.75
C GLY A 146 19.45 0.70 -13.05
N GLY A 147 19.37 0.46 -11.73
CA GLY A 147 18.20 0.79 -10.91
C GLY A 147 18.15 2.28 -10.53
N ARG A 148 17.00 2.70 -10.04
CA ARG A 148 16.78 4.02 -9.42
C ARG A 148 15.85 3.87 -8.22
N VAL A 149 16.13 4.61 -7.15
CA VAL A 149 15.21 4.81 -6.03
C VAL A 149 14.51 6.14 -6.27
N ALA A 150 13.20 6.11 -6.38
CA ALA A 150 12.40 7.31 -6.63
C ALA A 150 12.17 8.11 -5.34
N ALA A 151 11.92 7.41 -4.24
CA ALA A 151 11.69 8.03 -2.95
C ALA A 151 12.21 7.14 -1.81
N ALA A 152 12.56 7.74 -0.68
CA ALA A 152 13.07 7.03 0.48
C ALA A 152 12.59 7.63 1.80
N GLU A 153 12.16 6.77 2.71
CA GLU A 153 12.01 7.06 4.14
C GLU A 153 13.33 6.80 4.85
N PHE A 154 13.62 7.55 5.91
CA PHE A 154 14.81 7.30 6.71
C PHE A 154 14.79 5.88 7.31
N MET A 155 13.66 5.50 7.88
CA MET A 155 13.42 4.21 8.48
C MET A 155 11.93 3.87 8.42
N ASN A 156 11.60 2.59 8.61
CA ASN A 156 10.21 2.17 8.76
C ASN A 156 9.73 2.43 10.18
N GLU A 157 8.57 3.07 10.32
CA GLU A 157 7.82 3.23 11.58
C GLU A 157 8.70 3.58 12.79
N PRO A 158 9.25 4.81 12.85
CA PRO A 158 10.16 5.20 13.93
C PRO A 158 9.56 5.01 15.34
N ASN A 159 8.25 5.16 15.47
CA ASN A 159 7.54 4.96 16.75
C ASN A 159 7.46 3.48 17.17
N VAL A 160 7.50 2.54 16.23
CA VAL A 160 7.57 1.09 16.50
C VAL A 160 9.03 0.64 16.66
N ALA A 161 9.92 1.13 15.81
CA ALA A 161 11.33 0.76 15.83
C ALA A 161 12.03 1.11 17.16
N ALA A 162 11.62 2.20 17.81
CA ALA A 162 12.09 2.57 19.14
C ALA A 162 11.82 1.50 20.20
N ALA A 163 10.85 0.61 19.96
CA ALA A 163 10.48 -0.47 20.90
C ALA A 163 11.34 -1.73 20.77
N GLY A 164 12.32 -1.81 19.84
CA GLY A 164 13.14 -3.03 19.81
C GLY A 164 14.17 -3.19 18.70
N ILE A 165 14.09 -2.46 17.59
CA ILE A 165 15.03 -2.60 16.46
C ILE A 165 16.06 -1.46 16.43
N ALA A 166 15.64 -0.25 16.76
CA ALA A 166 16.56 0.86 17.00
C ALA A 166 17.35 0.62 18.30
N PRO A 167 18.49 1.28 18.50
CA PRO A 167 19.27 1.16 19.71
C PRO A 167 18.44 1.45 20.97
N ALA A 168 18.81 0.83 22.09
CA ALA A 168 18.15 1.08 23.37
C ALA A 168 18.13 2.59 23.71
N GLY A 169 16.97 3.10 24.12
CA GLY A 169 16.79 4.52 24.43
C GLY A 169 16.65 5.43 23.19
N TYR A 170 16.42 4.88 22.01
CA TYR A 170 16.18 5.67 20.80
C TYR A 170 14.88 6.45 20.92
N ASP A 171 15.01 7.75 20.99
CA ASP A 171 13.91 8.70 21.19
C ASP A 171 13.73 9.66 20.01
N ALA A 172 12.81 10.59 20.14
CA ALA A 172 12.55 11.59 19.11
C ALA A 172 13.78 12.50 18.83
N ALA A 173 14.59 12.81 19.84
CA ALA A 173 15.78 13.64 19.66
C ALA A 173 16.86 12.86 18.87
N ALA A 174 17.06 11.58 19.15
CA ALA A 174 17.95 10.71 18.42
C ALA A 174 17.48 10.56 16.96
N TYR A 175 16.17 10.36 16.75
CA TYR A 175 15.59 10.33 15.40
C TYR A 175 15.86 11.63 14.65
N GLY A 176 15.55 12.78 15.25
CA GLY A 176 15.71 14.09 14.59
C GLY A 176 17.15 14.35 14.16
N ARG A 177 18.13 14.06 15.01
CA ARG A 177 19.56 14.14 14.70
C ARG A 177 19.92 13.24 13.50
N ASP A 178 19.53 11.98 13.56
CA ASP A 178 19.87 10.99 12.54
C ASP A 178 19.14 11.27 11.22
N PHE A 179 17.89 11.71 11.27
CA PHE A 179 17.13 12.14 10.10
C PHE A 179 17.80 13.32 9.37
N GLN A 180 18.34 14.31 10.09
CA GLN A 180 19.08 15.42 9.48
C GLN A 180 20.34 14.93 8.76
N ILE A 181 21.05 13.94 9.31
CA ILE A 181 22.20 13.32 8.65
C ILE A 181 21.74 12.58 7.38
N PHE A 182 20.69 11.78 7.48
CA PHE A 182 20.10 11.08 6.35
C PHE A 182 19.67 12.03 5.23
N ARG A 183 18.91 13.06 5.57
CA ARG A 183 18.44 14.07 4.61
C ARG A 183 19.59 14.76 3.91
N SER A 184 20.59 15.21 4.68
CA SER A 184 21.78 15.87 4.13
C SER A 184 22.58 14.94 3.22
N PHE A 185 22.71 13.68 3.60
CA PHE A 185 23.38 12.66 2.79
C PHE A 185 22.64 12.44 1.46
N VAL A 186 21.31 12.24 1.50
CA VAL A 186 20.51 12.02 0.29
C VAL A 186 20.57 13.23 -0.62
N LYS A 187 20.27 14.42 -0.11
CA LYS A 187 20.21 15.63 -0.93
C LYS A 187 21.54 16.04 -1.54
N LYS A 188 22.65 15.69 -0.88
CA LYS A 188 24.01 15.96 -1.41
C LYS A 188 24.43 14.96 -2.48
N ASN A 189 24.12 13.66 -2.32
CA ASN A 189 24.70 12.60 -3.16
C ASN A 189 23.71 12.00 -4.16
N PHE A 190 22.39 12.11 -3.90
CA PHE A 190 21.29 11.53 -4.69
C PHE A 190 20.10 12.50 -4.71
N PRO A 191 20.28 13.74 -5.23
CA PRO A 191 19.30 14.83 -5.10
C PRO A 191 17.94 14.52 -5.76
N GLU A 192 17.90 13.58 -6.69
CA GLU A 192 16.69 13.12 -7.37
C GLU A 192 15.78 12.26 -6.49
N ILE A 193 16.32 11.68 -5.41
CA ILE A 193 15.51 10.89 -4.48
C ILE A 193 14.63 11.81 -3.63
N MET A 194 13.33 11.58 -3.67
CA MET A 194 12.39 12.26 -2.76
C MET A 194 12.59 11.72 -1.34
N VAL A 195 12.73 12.62 -0.38
CA VAL A 195 12.75 12.27 1.04
C VAL A 195 11.33 12.26 1.57
N LEU A 196 10.90 11.13 2.07
CA LEU A 196 9.60 10.91 2.71
C LEU A 196 9.77 10.87 4.24
N GLY A 197 8.71 11.21 4.96
CA GLY A 197 8.67 11.08 6.41
C GLY A 197 7.43 11.72 7.04
N PRO A 198 7.17 11.42 8.32
CA PRO A 198 7.96 10.59 9.23
C PRO A 198 7.72 9.07 9.08
N GLY A 199 6.70 8.60 8.34
CA GLY A 199 6.39 7.18 8.16
C GLY A 199 5.95 6.50 9.47
N THR A 200 5.26 7.21 10.35
CA THR A 200 4.73 6.66 11.61
C THR A 200 3.39 5.98 11.41
N VAL A 201 3.06 5.03 12.29
CA VAL A 201 1.76 4.36 12.36
C VAL A 201 1.01 4.73 13.63
N GLY A 202 -0.31 4.90 13.53
CA GLY A 202 -1.18 5.28 14.65
C GLY A 202 -1.11 6.77 15.03
N GLU A 203 -2.20 7.26 15.61
CA GLU A 203 -2.40 8.67 15.96
C GLU A 203 -1.82 8.95 17.35
N THR A 204 -0.50 9.02 17.46
CA THR A 204 0.20 9.21 18.75
C THR A 204 0.98 10.52 18.79
N ALA A 205 1.15 11.06 20.01
CA ALA A 205 1.98 12.25 20.23
C ALA A 205 3.45 12.05 19.82
N PHE A 206 3.90 10.82 19.69
CA PHE A 206 5.27 10.52 19.25
C PHE A 206 5.53 11.03 17.85
N ALA A 207 4.55 10.99 16.92
CA ALA A 207 4.68 11.55 15.58
C ALA A 207 4.98 13.05 15.59
N SER A 208 4.29 13.83 16.44
CA SER A 208 4.58 15.25 16.64
C SER A 208 5.97 15.48 17.21
N ASN A 209 6.40 14.67 18.20
CA ASN A 209 7.73 14.79 18.80
C ASN A 209 8.85 14.54 17.80
N LEU A 210 8.68 13.58 16.86
CA LEU A 210 9.63 13.32 15.78
C LEU A 210 9.77 14.55 14.86
N LEU A 211 8.64 15.16 14.48
CA LEU A 211 8.62 16.32 13.59
C LEU A 211 9.22 17.56 14.25
N VAL A 212 8.97 17.76 15.54
CA VAL A 212 9.66 18.82 16.32
C VAL A 212 11.17 18.61 16.31
N ALA A 213 11.63 17.38 16.54
CA ALA A 213 13.05 17.05 16.63
C ALA A 213 13.76 17.10 15.27
N SER A 214 13.09 16.67 14.18
CA SER A 214 13.65 16.75 12.84
C SER A 214 13.61 18.15 12.23
N GLY A 215 12.84 19.06 12.81
CA GLY A 215 12.64 20.42 12.31
C GLY A 215 11.69 20.49 11.11
N PRO A 216 11.14 21.66 10.81
CA PRO A 216 10.17 21.86 9.75
C PRO A 216 10.81 21.79 8.35
N ARG A 217 9.99 21.49 7.35
CA ARG A 217 10.37 21.42 5.92
C ARG A 217 11.51 20.45 5.63
N GLY A 218 11.46 19.32 6.33
CA GLY A 218 12.45 18.25 6.22
C GLY A 218 12.21 17.28 5.08
N VAL A 219 10.97 17.18 4.57
CA VAL A 219 10.58 16.17 3.58
C VAL A 219 10.10 16.77 2.26
N ASP A 220 10.12 15.96 1.19
CA ASP A 220 9.54 16.32 -0.11
C ASP A 220 8.08 15.91 -0.18
N ALA A 221 7.71 14.80 0.49
CA ALA A 221 6.33 14.40 0.73
C ALA A 221 6.17 13.88 2.16
N PHE A 222 5.03 14.22 2.78
CA PHE A 222 4.69 13.75 4.11
C PHE A 222 4.16 12.34 4.05
N SER A 223 4.77 11.39 4.75
CA SER A 223 4.35 10.00 4.75
C SER A 223 3.84 9.53 6.11
N TYR A 224 2.84 8.63 6.09
CA TYR A 224 2.30 7.95 7.26
C TYR A 224 1.83 6.55 6.91
N HIS A 225 1.60 5.71 7.93
CA HIS A 225 1.01 4.39 7.82
C HIS A 225 -0.34 4.34 8.53
N HIS A 226 -1.25 3.50 8.00
CA HIS A 226 -2.57 3.31 8.59
C HIS A 226 -3.05 1.89 8.40
N TYR A 227 -3.51 1.30 9.51
CA TYR A 227 -4.25 0.05 9.53
C TYR A 227 -5.58 0.26 10.25
N GLY A 228 -6.65 -0.33 9.75
CA GLY A 228 -7.98 -0.20 10.34
C GLY A 228 -8.05 -0.77 11.76
N THR A 229 -7.19 -1.76 12.07
CA THR A 229 -7.09 -2.41 13.38
C THR A 229 -5.76 -3.14 13.55
N LEU A 230 -5.58 -3.79 14.71
CA LEU A 230 -4.61 -4.87 14.90
C LEU A 230 -5.27 -6.22 14.61
N SER A 231 -4.54 -7.15 13.99
CA SER A 231 -5.03 -8.50 13.78
C SER A 231 -5.14 -9.30 15.08
N GLU A 232 -5.89 -10.39 15.06
CA GLU A 232 -5.97 -11.35 16.18
C GLU A 232 -4.59 -11.82 16.64
N ARG A 233 -3.59 -11.91 15.73
CA ARG A 233 -2.19 -12.27 16.07
C ARG A 233 -1.56 -11.32 17.09
N CYS A 234 -1.89 -10.04 17.03
CA CYS A 234 -1.38 -9.00 17.92
C CYS A 234 -2.42 -8.54 18.95
N SER A 235 -3.29 -9.46 19.36
CA SER A 235 -4.35 -9.21 20.36
C SER A 235 -5.39 -8.18 19.92
N GLY A 236 -5.54 -7.97 18.61
CA GLY A 236 -6.64 -7.19 18.06
C GLY A 236 -7.93 -7.98 18.01
N THR A 237 -9.01 -7.33 17.62
CA THR A 237 -10.32 -7.94 17.42
C THR A 237 -10.60 -8.11 15.94
N SER A 238 -11.00 -9.31 15.54
CA SER A 238 -11.56 -9.54 14.22
C SER A 238 -13.08 -9.44 14.32
N ALA A 239 -13.68 -8.56 13.52
CA ALA A 239 -15.11 -8.35 13.49
C ALA A 239 -15.59 -8.22 12.02
N PRO A 240 -15.64 -9.32 11.25
CA PRO A 240 -16.02 -9.29 9.85
C PRO A 240 -17.46 -8.80 9.64
N GLU A 241 -18.35 -8.95 10.63
CA GLU A 241 -19.71 -8.39 10.61
C GLU A 241 -19.73 -6.87 10.62
N GLU A 242 -18.73 -6.21 11.21
CA GLU A 242 -18.62 -4.75 11.27
C GLU A 242 -17.80 -4.15 10.12
N ALA A 243 -17.17 -4.99 9.30
CA ALA A 243 -16.20 -4.56 8.28
C ALA A 243 -16.77 -3.53 7.27
N LEU A 244 -18.09 -3.58 7.00
CA LEU A 244 -18.78 -2.66 6.10
C LEU A 244 -19.45 -1.48 6.83
N SER A 245 -19.27 -1.33 8.14
CA SER A 245 -19.82 -0.20 8.89
C SER A 245 -19.10 1.10 8.54
N GLU A 246 -19.83 2.22 8.54
CA GLU A 246 -19.23 3.54 8.32
C GLU A 246 -18.19 3.86 9.43
N GLU A 247 -18.42 3.42 10.66
CA GLU A 247 -17.47 3.60 11.75
C GLU A 247 -16.11 3.00 11.39
N ARG A 248 -16.09 1.79 10.81
CA ARG A 248 -14.86 1.10 10.45
C ARG A 248 -14.22 1.69 9.18
N LEU A 249 -15.00 1.92 8.14
CA LEU A 249 -14.51 2.45 6.87
C LEU A 249 -13.98 3.88 7.00
N SER A 250 -14.58 4.71 7.86
CA SER A 250 -14.14 6.09 8.10
C SER A 250 -12.90 6.23 8.98
N ARG A 251 -12.34 5.14 9.51
CA ARG A 251 -11.09 5.20 10.31
C ARG A 251 -9.93 5.79 9.49
N THR A 252 -9.90 5.54 8.18
CA THR A 252 -8.90 6.15 7.29
C THR A 252 -9.01 7.68 7.24
N ASP A 253 -10.24 8.24 7.34
CA ASP A 253 -10.46 9.69 7.35
C ASP A 253 -9.96 10.30 8.68
N LYS A 254 -10.16 9.60 9.81
CA LYS A 254 -9.67 10.03 11.12
C LYS A 254 -8.15 10.08 11.14
N ALA A 255 -7.49 9.03 10.64
CA ALA A 255 -6.03 8.99 10.52
C ALA A 255 -5.52 10.11 9.61
N LEU A 256 -6.13 10.28 8.43
CA LEU A 256 -5.74 11.34 7.51
C LEU A 256 -5.91 12.74 8.14
N THR A 257 -6.99 12.97 8.90
CA THR A 257 -7.21 14.24 9.60
C THR A 257 -6.08 14.53 10.58
N PHE A 258 -5.70 13.54 11.41
CA PHE A 258 -4.59 13.68 12.35
C PHE A 258 -3.27 14.02 11.63
N TYR A 259 -2.91 13.26 10.60
CA TYR A 259 -1.66 13.47 9.88
C TYR A 259 -1.66 14.73 9.01
N SER A 260 -2.81 15.17 8.49
CA SER A 260 -2.95 16.43 7.77
C SER A 260 -2.65 17.63 8.66
N ILE A 261 -3.11 17.63 9.92
CA ILE A 261 -2.81 18.68 10.90
C ILE A 261 -1.28 18.75 11.13
N LEU A 262 -0.62 17.61 11.30
CA LEU A 262 0.84 17.58 11.48
C LEU A 262 1.57 18.05 10.21
N ARG A 263 1.13 17.59 9.02
CA ARG A 263 1.69 18.06 7.76
C ARG A 263 1.57 19.58 7.62
N ASP A 264 0.41 20.15 7.91
CA ASP A 264 0.19 21.60 7.77
C ASP A 264 1.03 22.41 8.75
N GLN A 265 1.25 21.87 9.94
CA GLN A 265 2.08 22.51 10.96
C GLN A 265 3.58 22.44 10.65
N PHE A 266 4.10 21.28 10.23
CA PHE A 266 5.55 21.06 10.10
C PHE A 266 6.05 21.06 8.65
N GLU A 267 5.22 20.59 7.71
CA GLU A 267 5.56 20.40 6.30
C GLU A 267 4.50 21.06 5.37
N PRO A 268 4.18 22.35 5.57
CA PRO A 268 3.05 23.00 4.89
C PRO A 268 3.16 22.90 3.37
N GLY A 269 2.05 22.52 2.74
CA GLY A 269 1.94 22.40 1.29
C GLY A 269 2.60 21.14 0.67
N LYS A 270 3.21 20.27 1.47
CA LYS A 270 3.76 19.02 0.96
C LYS A 270 2.65 18.00 0.65
N PRO A 271 2.78 17.23 -0.44
CA PRO A 271 1.84 16.15 -0.73
C PRO A 271 1.85 15.10 0.39
N ILE A 272 0.70 14.47 0.62
CA ILE A 272 0.56 13.38 1.60
C ILE A 272 0.60 12.05 0.86
N TRP A 273 1.38 11.11 1.38
CA TRP A 273 1.52 9.74 0.93
C TRP A 273 1.16 8.79 2.07
N LEU A 274 0.24 7.87 1.83
CA LEU A 274 0.01 6.73 2.70
C LEU A 274 0.90 5.59 2.22
N THR A 275 2.06 5.44 2.86
CA THR A 275 3.12 4.55 2.37
C THR A 275 2.99 3.11 2.83
N GLU A 276 2.09 2.82 3.78
CA GLU A 276 1.76 1.46 4.18
C GLU A 276 0.34 1.39 4.73
N THR A 277 -0.48 0.50 4.19
CA THR A 277 -1.87 0.31 4.65
C THR A 277 -2.43 -1.05 4.29
N ALA A 278 -3.23 -1.61 5.20
CA ALA A 278 -4.11 -2.74 4.97
C ALA A 278 -5.30 -2.69 5.95
N GLU A 279 -6.13 -3.73 6.01
CA GLU A 279 -7.20 -3.82 6.98
C GLU A 279 -6.65 -3.92 8.41
N ALA A 280 -5.76 -4.89 8.65
CA ALA A 280 -5.20 -5.11 9.97
C ALA A 280 -3.68 -5.21 9.94
N ALA A 281 -3.01 -4.53 10.86
CA ALA A 281 -1.57 -4.72 11.10
C ALA A 281 -1.27 -6.16 11.57
N CYS A 282 0.01 -6.53 11.60
CA CYS A 282 0.44 -7.89 11.98
C CYS A 282 -0.03 -8.98 10.99
N GLY A 283 0.11 -8.74 9.71
CA GLY A 283 -0.14 -9.74 8.67
C GLY A 283 -1.60 -9.93 8.26
N GLY A 284 -2.50 -9.07 8.73
CA GLY A 284 -3.91 -9.11 8.38
C GLY A 284 -4.76 -10.03 9.25
N ASN A 285 -6.07 -9.90 9.15
CA ASN A 285 -7.06 -10.81 9.70
C ASN A 285 -7.34 -11.96 8.72
N ARG A 286 -8.00 -13.03 9.16
CA ARG A 286 -8.36 -14.18 8.31
C ARG A 286 -9.19 -13.81 7.10
N TRP A 287 -10.05 -12.81 7.21
CA TRP A 287 -10.96 -12.38 6.15
C TRP A 287 -10.37 -11.32 5.20
N ASP A 288 -9.16 -10.83 5.47
CA ASP A 288 -8.49 -9.84 4.59
C ASP A 288 -8.20 -10.42 3.19
N ALA A 289 -8.05 -11.73 3.09
CA ALA A 289 -7.87 -12.43 1.81
C ALA A 289 -9.18 -12.64 1.02
N THR A 290 -10.32 -12.13 1.50
CA THR A 290 -11.66 -12.40 0.96
C THR A 290 -12.29 -11.18 0.29
N PHE A 291 -13.45 -11.36 -0.34
CA PHE A 291 -14.18 -10.27 -0.98
C PHE A 291 -14.57 -9.15 0.01
N LEU A 292 -14.68 -9.47 1.29
CA LEU A 292 -15.05 -8.51 2.32
C LEU A 292 -14.02 -7.36 2.43
N ASP A 293 -12.70 -7.64 2.33
CA ASP A 293 -11.69 -6.57 2.37
C ASP A 293 -11.66 -5.74 1.09
N THR A 294 -12.18 -6.23 -0.02
CA THR A 294 -12.23 -5.46 -1.27
C THR A 294 -13.05 -4.16 -1.11
N PHE A 295 -14.05 -4.17 -0.25
CA PHE A 295 -14.85 -2.98 0.08
C PHE A 295 -13.99 -1.91 0.76
N ARG A 296 -13.29 -2.28 1.84
CA ARG A 296 -12.37 -1.37 2.51
C ARG A 296 -11.28 -0.87 1.57
N TYR A 297 -10.67 -1.78 0.80
CA TYR A 297 -9.59 -1.44 -0.13
C TYR A 297 -10.01 -0.35 -1.13
N LEU A 298 -11.15 -0.52 -1.80
CA LEU A 298 -11.64 0.42 -2.80
C LEU A 298 -12.23 1.69 -2.16
N ASP A 299 -12.92 1.56 -1.03
CA ASP A 299 -13.45 2.70 -0.29
C ASP A 299 -12.33 3.62 0.20
N GLN A 300 -11.25 3.03 0.73
CA GLN A 300 -10.06 3.78 1.15
C GLN A 300 -9.43 4.54 -0.02
N LEU A 301 -9.27 3.91 -1.18
CA LEU A 301 -8.77 4.60 -2.38
C LEU A 301 -9.68 5.78 -2.75
N GLY A 302 -10.99 5.58 -2.76
CA GLY A 302 -11.97 6.63 -3.07
C GLY A 302 -11.92 7.80 -2.09
N ARG A 303 -11.92 7.52 -0.78
CA ARG A 303 -11.83 8.54 0.28
C ARG A 303 -10.55 9.34 0.18
N LEU A 304 -9.42 8.66 0.07
CA LEU A 304 -8.10 9.30 0.05
C LEU A 304 -7.86 10.10 -1.24
N ALA A 305 -8.31 9.62 -2.39
CA ALA A 305 -8.27 10.38 -3.64
C ALA A 305 -9.09 11.67 -3.53
N ARG A 306 -10.32 11.57 -3.02
CA ARG A 306 -11.22 12.71 -2.79
C ARG A 306 -10.60 13.74 -1.83
N ALA A 307 -9.82 13.29 -0.85
CA ALA A 307 -9.15 14.14 0.13
C ALA A 307 -7.79 14.69 -0.37
N GLY A 308 -7.34 14.34 -1.59
CA GLY A 308 -6.11 14.87 -2.19
C GLY A 308 -4.82 14.18 -1.76
N VAL A 309 -4.90 13.01 -1.13
CA VAL A 309 -3.73 12.14 -0.92
C VAL A 309 -3.17 11.74 -2.28
N GLN A 310 -1.85 11.80 -2.44
CA GLN A 310 -1.24 11.61 -3.75
C GLN A 310 -0.88 10.16 -4.04
N ILE A 311 -0.50 9.39 -3.04
CA ILE A 311 -0.08 7.98 -3.17
C ILE A 311 -0.66 7.16 -2.03
N VAL A 312 -1.13 5.95 -2.36
CA VAL A 312 -1.58 4.93 -1.41
C VAL A 312 -0.89 3.61 -1.74
N MET A 313 -0.10 3.08 -0.80
CA MET A 313 0.66 1.85 -0.98
C MET A 313 0.05 0.73 -0.13
N HIS A 314 -0.64 -0.19 -0.79
CA HIS A 314 -1.24 -1.34 -0.13
C HIS A 314 -0.19 -2.35 0.34
N ASN A 315 -0.31 -2.83 1.55
CA ASN A 315 0.54 -3.87 2.14
C ASN A 315 -0.18 -5.21 2.05
N THR A 316 0.25 -6.14 1.18
CA THR A 316 1.39 -6.19 0.26
C THR A 316 0.97 -6.64 -1.13
N LEU A 317 1.94 -6.78 -2.07
CA LEU A 317 1.67 -7.42 -3.36
C LEU A 317 1.34 -8.92 -3.20
N ALA A 318 2.15 -9.67 -2.44
CA ALA A 318 2.01 -11.13 -2.34
C ALA A 318 2.48 -11.73 -1.00
N ALA A 319 2.29 -11.04 0.11
CA ALA A 319 2.65 -11.57 1.42
C ALA A 319 1.51 -11.42 2.43
N SER A 320 1.39 -12.41 3.32
CA SER A 320 0.42 -12.44 4.41
C SER A 320 -1.03 -12.44 3.95
N ASP A 321 -1.98 -12.37 4.89
CA ASP A 321 -3.40 -12.50 4.55
C ASP A 321 -3.95 -11.25 3.84
N TYR A 322 -3.36 -10.09 4.04
CA TYR A 322 -3.72 -8.85 3.34
C TYR A 322 -3.14 -8.71 1.92
N GLY A 323 -2.26 -9.61 1.46
CA GLY A 323 -1.65 -9.51 0.13
C GLY A 323 -2.67 -9.53 -1.01
N LEU A 324 -2.39 -8.79 -2.09
CA LEU A 324 -3.23 -8.80 -3.30
C LEU A 324 -3.21 -10.16 -4.02
N ALA A 325 -2.14 -10.91 -3.88
CA ALA A 325 -2.02 -12.29 -4.34
C ALA A 325 -1.67 -13.22 -3.18
N ASP A 326 -2.06 -14.48 -3.30
CA ASP A 326 -1.70 -15.51 -2.34
C ASP A 326 -0.19 -15.78 -2.38
N GLU A 327 0.45 -15.84 -1.22
CA GLU A 327 1.89 -15.92 -1.11
C GLU A 327 2.52 -17.21 -1.65
N LYS A 328 1.77 -18.32 -1.65
CA LYS A 328 2.27 -19.65 -2.06
C LYS A 328 1.95 -19.96 -3.51
N THR A 329 0.72 -19.64 -3.91
CA THR A 329 0.19 -19.99 -5.23
C THR A 329 0.28 -18.83 -6.22
N LEU A 330 0.47 -17.60 -5.73
CA LEU A 330 0.33 -16.36 -6.49
C LEU A 330 -1.03 -16.24 -7.19
N ALA A 331 -2.07 -16.87 -6.63
CA ALA A 331 -3.43 -16.69 -7.10
C ALA A 331 -3.92 -15.28 -6.74
N PRO A 332 -4.53 -14.54 -7.69
CA PRO A 332 -5.11 -13.24 -7.38
C PRO A 332 -6.23 -13.37 -6.33
N ARG A 333 -6.19 -12.54 -5.31
CA ARG A 333 -7.25 -12.43 -4.31
C ARG A 333 -8.33 -11.41 -4.76
N PRO A 334 -9.49 -11.35 -4.12
CA PRO A 334 -10.57 -10.43 -4.51
C PRO A 334 -10.13 -8.97 -4.62
N SER A 335 -9.34 -8.45 -3.68
CA SER A 335 -8.83 -7.07 -3.70
C SER A 335 -7.91 -6.78 -4.89
N TYR A 336 -7.20 -7.79 -5.42
CA TYR A 336 -6.44 -7.64 -6.67
C TYR A 336 -7.33 -7.28 -7.87
N TRP A 337 -8.49 -7.93 -7.99
CA TRP A 337 -9.42 -7.63 -9.08
C TRP A 337 -10.04 -6.23 -8.96
N GLY A 338 -10.33 -5.81 -7.72
CA GLY A 338 -10.68 -4.41 -7.43
C GLY A 338 -9.58 -3.45 -7.85
N ALA A 339 -8.32 -3.80 -7.56
CA ALA A 339 -7.15 -3.02 -7.94
C ALA A 339 -6.99 -2.90 -9.46
N VAL A 340 -7.20 -3.98 -10.21
CA VAL A 340 -7.17 -3.97 -11.69
C VAL A 340 -8.26 -3.07 -12.26
N LEU A 341 -9.49 -3.16 -11.75
CA LEU A 341 -10.60 -2.30 -12.19
C LEU A 341 -10.32 -0.83 -11.87
N TRP A 342 -9.86 -0.51 -10.67
CA TRP A 342 -9.44 0.86 -10.34
C TRP A 342 -8.39 1.36 -11.33
N ARG A 343 -7.35 0.56 -11.56
CA ARG A 343 -6.25 0.92 -12.48
C ARG A 343 -6.71 1.17 -13.91
N GLN A 344 -7.66 0.37 -14.39
CA GLN A 344 -8.13 0.48 -15.77
C GLN A 344 -9.15 1.60 -15.98
N LEU A 345 -9.96 1.91 -14.99
CA LEU A 345 -11.13 2.76 -15.15
C LEU A 345 -10.99 4.13 -14.51
N MET A 346 -10.37 4.24 -13.31
CA MET A 346 -10.28 5.49 -12.55
C MET A 346 -9.05 6.29 -13.00
N GLY A 347 -9.25 7.48 -13.56
CA GLY A 347 -8.19 8.39 -13.97
C GLY A 347 -7.61 9.18 -12.79
N SER A 348 -6.61 10.03 -13.07
CA SER A 348 -5.95 10.84 -12.05
C SER A 348 -6.75 12.11 -11.66
N ILE A 349 -7.68 12.57 -12.47
CA ILE A 349 -8.53 13.72 -12.16
C ILE A 349 -9.72 13.24 -11.31
N VAL A 350 -9.83 13.79 -10.11
CA VAL A 350 -10.88 13.46 -9.14
C VAL A 350 -12.02 14.44 -9.27
N LEU A 351 -13.22 13.93 -9.44
CA LEU A 351 -14.45 14.69 -9.59
C LEU A 351 -15.31 14.63 -8.32
N ASP A 352 -16.21 15.59 -8.16
CA ASP A 352 -17.29 15.47 -7.19
C ASP A 352 -18.40 14.58 -7.76
N SER A 353 -18.75 13.51 -7.06
CA SER A 353 -19.85 12.65 -7.47
C SER A 353 -21.24 13.29 -7.29
N GLY A 354 -21.34 14.40 -6.53
CA GLY A 354 -22.60 15.00 -6.11
C GLY A 354 -23.39 14.15 -5.11
N VAL A 355 -22.86 12.98 -4.71
CA VAL A 355 -23.48 12.07 -3.73
C VAL A 355 -22.66 12.09 -2.45
N PRO A 356 -23.24 12.46 -1.30
CA PRO A 356 -22.52 12.40 -0.03
C PRO A 356 -22.21 10.95 0.34
N ILE A 357 -21.06 10.73 0.99
CA ILE A 357 -20.77 9.45 1.61
C ILE A 357 -21.72 9.26 2.78
N GLN A 358 -22.46 8.18 2.78
CA GLN A 358 -23.45 7.87 3.83
C GLN A 358 -23.48 6.36 4.08
N THR A 359 -23.91 5.96 5.25
CA THR A 359 -24.10 4.55 5.59
C THR A 359 -24.87 3.83 4.48
N GLY A 360 -24.31 2.74 3.99
CA GLY A 360 -24.89 1.89 2.96
C GLY A 360 -24.50 2.24 1.53
N LEU A 361 -24.13 3.49 1.22
CA LEU A 361 -23.79 3.88 -0.15
C LEU A 361 -22.62 4.87 -0.21
N HIS A 362 -21.55 4.48 -0.90
CA HIS A 362 -20.40 5.33 -1.19
C HIS A 362 -20.22 5.48 -2.69
N VAL A 363 -20.07 6.72 -3.16
CA VAL A 363 -19.90 7.02 -4.58
C VAL A 363 -18.70 7.93 -4.79
N TYR A 364 -17.76 7.48 -5.61
CA TYR A 364 -16.55 8.20 -5.98
C TYR A 364 -16.53 8.42 -7.49
N ALA A 365 -16.07 9.58 -7.93
CA ALA A 365 -16.06 9.96 -9.33
C ALA A 365 -14.67 10.41 -9.77
N HIS A 366 -14.23 9.93 -10.90
CA HIS A 366 -12.99 10.33 -11.58
C HIS A 366 -13.25 10.55 -13.06
N CYS A 367 -12.37 11.29 -13.72
CA CYS A 367 -12.29 11.20 -15.16
C CYS A 367 -11.94 9.76 -15.56
N GLN A 368 -12.58 9.26 -16.59
CA GLN A 368 -12.30 7.91 -17.08
C GLN A 368 -10.88 7.84 -17.65
N ARG A 369 -10.13 6.84 -17.25
CA ARG A 369 -8.78 6.63 -17.75
C ARG A 369 -8.78 6.33 -19.25
N GLY A 370 -7.91 7.02 -19.97
CA GLY A 370 -7.69 6.77 -21.40
C GLY A 370 -8.77 7.31 -22.34
N THR A 371 -9.71 8.11 -21.85
CA THR A 371 -10.72 8.79 -22.66
C THR A 371 -10.78 10.28 -22.33
N SER A 372 -10.93 11.13 -23.34
CA SER A 372 -11.32 12.51 -23.13
C SER A 372 -12.82 12.58 -22.83
N ASP A 373 -13.23 13.52 -21.98
CA ASP A 373 -14.64 13.79 -21.59
C ASP A 373 -15.33 12.67 -20.81
N GLY A 374 -14.70 11.51 -20.65
CA GLY A 374 -15.28 10.35 -20.00
C GLY A 374 -15.27 10.46 -18.47
N VAL A 375 -16.28 9.89 -17.84
CA VAL A 375 -16.42 9.81 -16.38
C VAL A 375 -16.51 8.36 -15.94
N SER A 376 -15.79 8.04 -14.88
CA SER A 376 -15.90 6.77 -14.14
C SER A 376 -16.45 7.01 -12.75
N LEU A 377 -17.41 6.20 -12.36
CA LEU A 377 -17.95 6.16 -11.00
C LEU A 377 -17.58 4.82 -10.35
N LEU A 378 -17.14 4.87 -9.10
CA LEU A 378 -17.08 3.72 -8.22
C LEU A 378 -18.22 3.82 -7.22
N ILE A 379 -19.13 2.86 -7.24
CA ILE A 379 -20.29 2.75 -6.37
C ILE A 379 -20.10 1.53 -5.48
N ILE A 380 -20.07 1.75 -4.17
CA ILE A 380 -19.93 0.70 -3.16
C ILE A 380 -21.22 0.66 -2.36
N ASN A 381 -22.01 -0.41 -2.52
CA ASN A 381 -23.14 -0.67 -1.64
C ASN A 381 -22.65 -1.49 -0.44
N THR A 382 -22.45 -0.83 0.70
CA THR A 382 -22.00 -1.47 1.94
C THR A 382 -23.15 -2.04 2.76
N ASP A 383 -24.41 -1.78 2.38
CA ASP A 383 -25.56 -2.40 3.01
C ASP A 383 -25.64 -3.89 2.64
N ARG A 384 -25.73 -4.74 3.63
CA ARG A 384 -25.78 -6.20 3.44
C ARG A 384 -27.16 -6.70 3.04
N ASN A 385 -28.20 -5.90 3.20
CA ASN A 385 -29.59 -6.34 3.08
C ASN A 385 -30.41 -5.50 2.08
N ALA A 386 -30.08 -4.22 1.91
CA ALA A 386 -30.87 -3.32 1.07
C ALA A 386 -30.15 -2.94 -0.23
N PRO A 387 -30.84 -2.93 -1.38
CA PRO A 387 -30.32 -2.34 -2.59
C PRO A 387 -30.34 -0.81 -2.51
N HIS A 388 -29.41 -0.18 -3.23
CA HIS A 388 -29.41 1.27 -3.45
C HIS A 388 -29.56 1.58 -4.94
N SER A 389 -30.02 2.80 -5.27
CA SER A 389 -30.25 3.19 -6.66
C SER A 389 -29.68 4.57 -6.94
N LEU A 390 -29.17 4.76 -8.16
CA LEU A 390 -28.76 6.06 -8.71
C LEU A 390 -29.38 6.22 -10.11
N THR A 391 -29.73 7.46 -10.46
CA THR A 391 -30.21 7.77 -11.81
C THR A 391 -29.06 8.35 -12.64
N LEU A 392 -28.77 7.70 -13.77
CA LEU A 392 -27.75 8.15 -14.72
C LEU A 392 -28.40 8.80 -15.94
N PRO A 393 -27.89 9.95 -16.38
CA PRO A 393 -28.45 10.68 -17.53
C PRO A 393 -28.12 10.02 -18.89
N THR A 394 -27.12 9.17 -18.94
CA THR A 394 -26.55 8.62 -20.19
C THR A 394 -26.30 7.12 -20.08
N THR A 395 -26.17 6.46 -21.24
CA THR A 395 -25.74 5.06 -21.35
C THR A 395 -24.35 4.89 -20.78
N SER A 396 -24.08 3.78 -20.11
CA SER A 396 -22.83 3.49 -19.41
C SER A 396 -22.42 2.04 -19.61
N GLU A 397 -21.17 1.72 -19.34
CA GLU A 397 -20.70 0.35 -19.14
C GLU A 397 -20.60 0.04 -17.65
N ARG A 398 -21.13 -1.09 -17.26
CA ARG A 398 -21.25 -1.53 -15.87
C ARG A 398 -20.30 -2.70 -15.59
N TYR A 399 -19.53 -2.59 -14.51
CA TYR A 399 -18.58 -3.58 -14.02
C TYR A 399 -18.90 -3.89 -12.57
N THR A 400 -19.73 -4.88 -12.31
CA THR A 400 -20.15 -5.24 -10.95
C THR A 400 -19.34 -6.41 -10.43
N LEU A 401 -18.65 -6.19 -9.31
CA LEU A 401 -18.01 -7.25 -8.52
C LEU A 401 -18.97 -7.74 -7.45
N ASP A 402 -19.12 -9.06 -7.38
CA ASP A 402 -19.84 -9.78 -6.35
C ASP A 402 -19.16 -11.11 -6.01
N ALA A 403 -19.60 -11.77 -4.95
CA ALA A 403 -19.16 -13.11 -4.56
C ALA A 403 -20.35 -13.92 -4.03
N ALA A 404 -20.17 -15.23 -3.87
CA ALA A 404 -21.22 -16.09 -3.32
C ALA A 404 -21.48 -15.79 -1.83
N SER A 405 -20.44 -15.39 -1.11
CA SER A 405 -20.52 -14.80 0.22
C SER A 405 -19.44 -13.72 0.37
N LEU A 406 -19.58 -12.82 1.35
CA LEU A 406 -18.57 -11.76 1.60
C LEU A 406 -17.19 -12.34 1.97
N GLN A 407 -17.14 -13.49 2.62
CA GLN A 407 -15.88 -14.16 2.98
C GLN A 407 -15.42 -15.17 1.91
N ASP A 408 -15.94 -15.12 0.70
CA ASP A 408 -15.45 -15.94 -0.41
C ASP A 408 -14.14 -15.32 -0.98
N THR A 409 -13.25 -16.19 -1.40
CA THR A 409 -12.01 -15.83 -2.09
C THR A 409 -12.18 -15.76 -3.62
N THR A 410 -13.32 -16.22 -4.14
CA THR A 410 -13.67 -16.13 -5.56
C THR A 410 -14.62 -14.97 -5.79
N VAL A 411 -14.20 -14.01 -6.60
CA VAL A 411 -15.02 -12.87 -7.01
C VAL A 411 -15.48 -13.03 -8.45
N ARG A 412 -16.68 -12.51 -8.75
CA ARG A 412 -17.25 -12.49 -10.10
C ARG A 412 -17.35 -11.06 -10.62
N LEU A 413 -17.11 -10.88 -11.90
CA LEU A 413 -17.40 -9.66 -12.63
C LEU A 413 -18.61 -9.90 -13.53
N ASN A 414 -19.68 -9.15 -13.31
CA ASN A 414 -20.96 -9.31 -14.05
C ASN A 414 -21.42 -10.79 -14.10
N GLY A 415 -21.31 -11.49 -12.96
CA GLY A 415 -21.70 -12.89 -12.80
C GLY A 415 -20.68 -13.93 -13.29
N ARG A 416 -19.55 -13.51 -13.91
CA ARG A 416 -18.48 -14.41 -14.38
C ARG A 416 -17.31 -14.42 -13.40
N ALA A 417 -16.90 -15.61 -12.94
CA ALA A 417 -15.77 -15.73 -12.02
C ALA A 417 -14.47 -15.21 -12.65
N LEU A 418 -13.77 -14.35 -11.93
CA LEU A 418 -12.46 -13.83 -12.32
C LEU A 418 -11.37 -14.83 -11.93
N ARG A 419 -10.58 -15.27 -12.89
CA ARG A 419 -9.47 -16.22 -12.71
C ARG A 419 -8.43 -15.99 -13.79
N LEU A 420 -7.20 -16.33 -13.51
CA LEU A 420 -6.18 -16.46 -14.54
C LEU A 420 -6.50 -17.65 -15.45
N SER A 421 -6.09 -17.55 -16.72
CA SER A 421 -6.13 -18.69 -17.64
C SER A 421 -5.13 -19.77 -17.22
N ALA A 422 -5.15 -20.93 -17.87
CA ALA A 422 -4.14 -21.97 -17.67
C ALA A 422 -2.71 -21.52 -18.05
N LEU A 423 -2.58 -20.43 -18.81
CA LEU A 423 -1.32 -19.79 -19.19
C LEU A 423 -0.98 -18.57 -18.32
N ASP A 424 -1.65 -18.43 -17.17
CA ASP A 424 -1.50 -17.30 -16.24
C ASP A 424 -1.88 -15.93 -16.85
N GLU A 425 -2.72 -15.92 -17.87
CA GLU A 425 -3.19 -14.68 -18.48
C GLU A 425 -4.37 -14.11 -17.72
N LEU A 426 -4.40 -12.79 -17.59
CA LEU A 426 -5.55 -12.07 -17.03
C LEU A 426 -6.76 -12.21 -17.96
N PRO A 427 -7.97 -12.42 -17.42
CA PRO A 427 -9.17 -12.39 -18.22
C PRO A 427 -9.38 -11.00 -18.82
N ARG A 428 -10.03 -10.94 -19.97
CA ARG A 428 -10.49 -9.66 -20.50
C ARG A 428 -11.53 -9.06 -19.56
N ILE A 429 -11.30 -7.83 -19.14
CA ILE A 429 -12.23 -7.06 -18.30
C ILE A 429 -13.18 -6.32 -19.23
N GLU A 430 -14.44 -6.71 -19.25
CA GLU A 430 -15.47 -6.13 -20.11
C GLU A 430 -16.66 -5.66 -19.30
N GLY A 431 -17.13 -4.44 -19.60
CA GLY A 431 -18.34 -3.88 -19.03
C GLY A 431 -19.59 -4.42 -19.73
N ALA A 432 -20.69 -4.45 -19.02
CA ALA A 432 -22.01 -4.70 -19.58
C ALA A 432 -22.69 -3.38 -19.94
N GLN A 433 -23.18 -3.24 -21.16
CA GLN A 433 -23.91 -2.06 -21.59
C GLN A 433 -25.16 -1.86 -20.73
N THR A 434 -25.36 -0.65 -20.28
CA THR A 434 -26.47 -0.27 -19.40
C THR A 434 -27.09 1.02 -19.91
N ALA A 435 -28.41 1.03 -20.11
CA ALA A 435 -29.14 2.19 -20.60
C ALA A 435 -29.17 3.30 -19.52
N ALA A 436 -29.39 4.55 -19.97
CA ALA A 436 -29.72 5.67 -19.09
C ALA A 436 -30.98 5.36 -18.27
N GLY A 437 -31.07 5.94 -17.08
CA GLY A 437 -32.19 5.75 -16.16
C GLY A 437 -31.75 5.36 -14.76
N THR A 438 -32.68 4.87 -13.97
CA THR A 438 -32.43 4.43 -12.59
C THR A 438 -31.80 3.06 -12.59
N LEU A 439 -30.57 2.98 -12.06
CA LEU A 439 -29.81 1.74 -11.89
C LEU A 439 -29.85 1.30 -10.43
N THR A 440 -30.08 0.02 -10.21
CA THR A 440 -30.08 -0.58 -8.89
C THR A 440 -28.79 -1.34 -8.66
N PHE A 441 -28.22 -1.16 -7.47
CA PHE A 441 -27.00 -1.85 -6.98
C PHE A 441 -27.42 -2.79 -5.86
N ALA A 442 -27.21 -4.08 -6.07
CA ALA A 442 -27.57 -5.11 -5.10
C ALA A 442 -26.84 -4.94 -3.77
N PRO A 443 -27.37 -5.49 -2.66
CA PRO A 443 -26.68 -5.48 -1.37
C PRO A 443 -25.27 -6.03 -1.47
N ALA A 444 -24.34 -5.47 -0.72
CA ALA A 444 -22.95 -5.92 -0.61
C ALA A 444 -22.28 -6.16 -1.99
N THR A 445 -22.38 -5.17 -2.89
CA THR A 445 -21.73 -5.18 -4.20
C THR A 445 -20.88 -3.94 -4.44
N ILE A 446 -19.88 -4.09 -5.29
CA ILE A 446 -19.02 -3.01 -5.76
C ILE A 446 -19.23 -2.87 -7.27
N THR A 447 -19.55 -1.68 -7.74
CA THR A 447 -19.79 -1.44 -9.17
C THR A 447 -18.96 -0.26 -9.65
N PHE A 448 -18.22 -0.48 -10.73
CA PHE A 448 -17.71 0.62 -11.54
C PHE A 448 -18.68 0.88 -12.69
N LEU A 449 -18.87 2.16 -13.00
CA LEU A 449 -19.61 2.60 -14.18
C LEU A 449 -18.71 3.53 -14.99
N THR A 450 -18.65 3.32 -16.29
CA THR A 450 -17.92 4.22 -17.18
C THR A 450 -18.87 4.83 -18.22
N THR A 451 -18.70 6.11 -18.44
CA THR A 451 -19.45 6.88 -19.45
C THR A 451 -18.41 7.58 -20.35
N PRO A 452 -17.97 6.93 -21.43
CA PRO A 452 -16.87 7.45 -22.28
C PRO A 452 -17.16 8.81 -22.91
N ALA A 453 -18.43 9.13 -23.17
CA ALA A 453 -18.87 10.38 -23.78
C ALA A 453 -19.76 11.17 -22.81
N ALA A 454 -19.30 11.38 -21.60
CA ALA A 454 -20.03 12.12 -20.58
C ALA A 454 -20.08 13.64 -20.86
N GLY A 455 -19.23 14.14 -21.73
CA GLY A 455 -19.12 15.57 -22.05
C GLY A 455 -18.63 16.41 -20.88
N ASN A 456 -17.83 15.83 -19.98
CA ASN A 456 -17.36 16.54 -18.81
C ASN A 456 -16.08 17.34 -19.13
N ASN A 457 -16.22 18.67 -19.17
CA ASN A 457 -15.11 19.58 -19.51
C ASN A 457 -13.90 19.46 -18.54
N ALA A 458 -14.10 19.00 -17.31
CA ALA A 458 -13.00 18.81 -16.37
C ALA A 458 -12.10 17.59 -16.76
N CYS A 459 -12.54 16.78 -17.70
CA CYS A 459 -11.83 15.58 -18.17
C CYS A 459 -11.15 15.76 -19.55
N GLN A 460 -11.14 16.99 -20.08
CA GLN A 460 -10.51 17.35 -21.36
C GLN A 460 -9.00 17.54 -21.24
#